data_f57b3884245a173ca5df3c5dbc2380d9
#
_entry.id   f57b3884245a173ca5df3c5dbc2380d9
#
_cell.length_a   1.000
_cell.length_b   1.000
_cell.length_c   1.000
_cell.angle_alpha   90.00
_cell.angle_beta   90.00
_cell.angle_gamma   90.00
#
_symmetry.space_group_name_H-M   'P 1'
#
loop_
_entity.id
_entity.type
_entity.pdbx_description
1 polymer ?
#
loop_
_entity_poly.entity_id
_entity_poly.type
_entity_poly.pdbx_seq_one_letter_code
_entity_poly.pdbx_strand_id
1 'polypeptide(L)'
;VNTTSAPAAEPGAAAPGRIVLLTTSHRVAPGLLSWPAWQALRTADRVLCADAAHPQLPYLREAGITVAEASPTAEELVAACAGGRTAVVVAGGEGEPALTDGLARLAGSGRVSMPELELLPASYDLPGARLLDLVQVMDRIRVECPWSAQRTHRGLAKYAIEEAYELVEAIEDGDRDELREELGDVLLQVVFHARIAEEDPEEPFSVDDVAGGIVAKLIHRHPHVFGEETAATPEEVKEHWLRTKAEEKQRTSVTEGVPLHQPGLALAAKLASRVRTAGLDVPLPRGEGIGYELLALAARAEAEGVDPEAALRAAARAYRDAIKQKETA
;
A
#
# COMPACT_ATOMS: atom_id res chain seq x y z
N VAL A 1 -22.35 -62.93 13.16
CA VAL A 1 -20.95 -62.58 13.41
C VAL A 1 -20.21 -62.74 12.08
N ASN A 2 -20.07 -61.69 11.31
CA ASN A 2 -19.25 -61.65 10.11
C ASN A 2 -18.16 -60.60 10.36
N THR A 3 -16.96 -61.04 10.72
CA THR A 3 -15.74 -60.24 10.76
C THR A 3 -15.23 -60.10 9.35
N THR A 4 -15.48 -58.96 8.71
CA THR A 4 -14.83 -58.60 7.47
C THR A 4 -13.42 -58.07 7.80
N SER A 5 -12.42 -58.91 7.49
CA SER A 5 -11.00 -58.60 7.59
C SER A 5 -10.69 -57.48 6.62
N ALA A 6 -10.10 -56.38 7.08
CA ALA A 6 -9.56 -55.32 6.24
C ALA A 6 -8.41 -55.91 5.38
N PRO A 7 -8.27 -55.54 4.11
CA PRO A 7 -7.16 -56.00 3.29
C PRO A 7 -5.84 -55.47 3.85
N ALA A 8 -4.89 -56.36 4.03
CA ALA A 8 -3.52 -56.03 4.40
C ALA A 8 -2.88 -55.12 3.36
N ALA A 9 -2.27 -54.04 3.79
CA ALA A 9 -1.48 -53.17 2.93
C ALA A 9 -0.36 -53.94 2.26
N GLU A 10 -0.20 -53.86 0.96
CA GLU A 10 0.90 -54.48 0.23
C GLU A 10 2.24 -53.91 0.70
N PRO A 11 3.22 -54.71 1.07
CA PRO A 11 4.55 -54.25 1.41
C PRO A 11 5.34 -53.93 0.14
N GLY A 12 5.56 -52.67 -0.20
CA GLY A 12 6.54 -52.38 -1.24
C GLY A 12 6.42 -51.09 -2.05
N ALA A 13 5.39 -50.27 -1.89
CA ALA A 13 5.41 -48.96 -2.53
C ALA A 13 6.28 -48.02 -1.67
N ALA A 14 7.50 -47.70 -2.13
CA ALA A 14 8.30 -46.64 -1.54
C ALA A 14 7.44 -45.37 -1.45
N ALA A 15 7.46 -44.69 -0.32
CA ALA A 15 6.71 -43.42 -0.15
C ALA A 15 7.03 -42.49 -1.33
N PRO A 16 6.06 -41.83 -1.92
CA PRO A 16 6.32 -40.87 -3.01
C PRO A 16 7.31 -39.82 -2.50
N GLY A 17 8.28 -39.44 -3.35
CA GLY A 17 9.17 -38.33 -3.05
C GLY A 17 8.39 -37.02 -2.96
N ARG A 18 9.01 -35.97 -2.43
CA ARG A 18 8.36 -34.66 -2.24
C ARG A 18 9.25 -33.54 -2.78
N ILE A 19 8.67 -32.64 -3.54
CA ILE A 19 9.28 -31.39 -3.96
C ILE A 19 8.52 -30.24 -3.30
N VAL A 20 9.22 -29.43 -2.52
CA VAL A 20 8.67 -28.22 -1.89
C VAL A 20 9.27 -27.00 -2.56
N LEU A 21 8.44 -26.21 -3.21
CA LEU A 21 8.80 -24.89 -3.70
C LEU A 21 8.53 -23.89 -2.56
N LEU A 22 9.61 -23.48 -1.88
CA LEU A 22 9.53 -22.53 -0.75
C LEU A 22 9.58 -21.12 -1.31
N THR A 23 8.43 -20.45 -1.37
CA THR A 23 8.35 -19.08 -1.89
C THR A 23 8.70 -18.07 -0.81
N THR A 24 9.64 -17.19 -1.11
CA THR A 24 10.07 -16.11 -0.21
C THR A 24 9.50 -14.76 -0.65
N SER A 25 9.49 -13.80 0.25
CA SER A 25 9.01 -12.44 -0.01
C SER A 25 9.98 -11.44 0.62
N HIS A 26 10.23 -10.33 -0.08
CA HIS A 26 10.99 -9.19 0.47
C HIS A 26 10.19 -8.38 1.52
N ARG A 27 8.88 -8.66 1.65
CA ARG A 27 7.98 -8.01 2.63
C ARG A 27 8.16 -8.51 4.05
N VAL A 28 9.00 -9.52 4.23
CA VAL A 28 9.33 -10.08 5.54
C VAL A 28 10.85 -10.12 5.65
N ALA A 29 11.36 -9.68 6.80
CA ALA A 29 12.80 -9.67 7.01
C ALA A 29 13.41 -11.08 6.85
N PRO A 30 14.60 -11.19 6.24
CA PRO A 30 15.28 -12.46 6.07
C PRO A 30 15.48 -13.18 7.43
N GLY A 31 15.32 -14.50 7.42
CA GLY A 31 15.36 -15.33 8.62
C GLY A 31 14.03 -15.49 9.35
N LEU A 32 13.03 -14.63 9.10
CA LEU A 32 11.69 -14.77 9.68
C LEU A 32 10.83 -15.69 8.81
N LEU A 33 11.02 -16.99 8.97
CA LEU A 33 10.27 -18.02 8.27
C LEU A 33 9.18 -18.62 9.17
N SER A 34 8.11 -19.08 8.55
CA SER A 34 7.04 -19.79 9.22
C SER A 34 7.53 -21.12 9.79
N TRP A 35 6.87 -21.65 10.82
CA TRP A 35 7.23 -22.95 11.38
C TRP A 35 7.17 -24.09 10.34
N PRO A 36 6.15 -24.19 9.47
CA PRO A 36 6.16 -25.19 8.39
C PRO A 36 7.36 -25.06 7.44
N ALA A 37 7.78 -23.81 7.11
CA ALA A 37 8.95 -23.58 6.28
C ALA A 37 10.24 -24.09 6.97
N TRP A 38 10.43 -23.78 8.24
CA TRP A 38 11.56 -24.31 9.02
C TRP A 38 11.54 -25.84 9.12
N GLN A 39 10.36 -26.44 9.29
CA GLN A 39 10.25 -27.91 9.31
C GLN A 39 10.63 -28.51 7.97
N ALA A 40 10.12 -27.97 6.86
CA ALA A 40 10.45 -28.45 5.51
C ALA A 40 11.97 -28.37 5.25
N LEU A 41 12.59 -27.24 5.58
CA LEU A 41 14.04 -27.03 5.41
C LEU A 41 14.89 -28.01 6.26
N ARG A 42 14.48 -28.28 7.51
CA ARG A 42 15.22 -29.16 8.43
C ARG A 42 15.09 -30.64 8.12
N THR A 43 13.98 -31.03 7.49
CA THR A 43 13.69 -32.43 7.18
C THR A 43 13.99 -32.80 5.73
N ALA A 44 14.39 -31.84 4.91
CA ALA A 44 14.74 -32.06 3.53
C ALA A 44 16.05 -32.85 3.37
N ASP A 45 16.08 -33.79 2.44
CA ASP A 45 17.31 -34.47 2.02
C ASP A 45 18.22 -33.53 1.21
N ARG A 46 17.62 -32.54 0.51
CA ARG A 46 18.33 -31.54 -0.26
C ARG A 46 17.61 -30.20 -0.17
N VAL A 47 18.37 -29.14 0.09
CA VAL A 47 17.90 -27.74 -0.04
C VAL A 47 18.69 -27.07 -1.14
N LEU A 48 18.00 -26.46 -2.10
CA LEU A 48 18.55 -25.87 -3.30
C LEU A 48 18.14 -24.39 -3.39
N CYS A 49 19.03 -23.56 -3.89
CA CYS A 49 18.74 -22.15 -4.22
C CYS A 49 19.54 -21.78 -5.46
N ALA A 50 18.89 -21.22 -6.47
CA ALA A 50 19.56 -20.81 -7.72
C ALA A 50 20.40 -19.54 -7.54
N ASP A 51 19.94 -18.60 -6.70
CA ASP A 51 20.60 -17.33 -6.46
C ASP A 51 21.55 -17.41 -5.26
N ALA A 52 22.86 -17.33 -5.54
CA ALA A 52 23.89 -17.30 -4.51
C ALA A 52 23.83 -16.07 -3.58
N ALA A 53 23.18 -14.99 -4.04
CA ALA A 53 22.98 -13.75 -3.28
C ALA A 53 21.61 -13.69 -2.57
N HIS A 54 20.84 -14.78 -2.58
CA HIS A 54 19.51 -14.83 -2.01
C HIS A 54 19.52 -14.40 -0.52
N PRO A 55 18.68 -13.44 -0.10
CA PRO A 55 18.72 -12.86 1.25
C PRO A 55 18.54 -13.87 2.39
N GLN A 56 17.87 -14.98 2.16
CA GLN A 56 17.66 -16.00 3.19
C GLN A 56 18.90 -16.88 3.45
N LEU A 57 19.84 -16.99 2.50
CA LEU A 57 20.97 -17.93 2.61
C LEU A 57 21.84 -17.77 3.86
N PRO A 58 22.21 -16.57 4.30
CA PRO A 58 22.99 -16.38 5.52
C PRO A 58 22.29 -17.01 6.74
N TYR A 59 20.99 -16.77 6.87
CA TYR A 59 20.19 -17.25 8.01
C TYR A 59 19.96 -18.77 7.98
N LEU A 60 19.77 -19.34 6.77
CA LEU A 60 19.67 -20.79 6.62
C LEU A 60 20.97 -21.49 7.00
N ARG A 61 22.10 -20.94 6.58
CA ARG A 61 23.44 -21.45 6.92
C ARG A 61 23.72 -21.34 8.43
N GLU A 62 23.37 -20.22 9.03
CA GLU A 62 23.51 -20.02 10.49
C GLU A 62 22.63 -21.00 11.27
N ALA A 63 21.45 -21.34 10.76
CA ALA A 63 20.57 -22.35 11.32
C ALA A 63 21.04 -23.80 11.08
N GLY A 64 22.21 -23.99 10.46
CA GLY A 64 22.81 -25.30 10.18
C GLY A 64 22.24 -26.02 8.97
N ILE A 65 21.51 -25.33 8.09
CA ILE A 65 20.95 -25.90 6.86
C ILE A 65 21.98 -25.80 5.74
N THR A 66 22.35 -26.96 5.17
CA THR A 66 23.22 -27.01 4.00
C THR A 66 22.39 -26.70 2.75
N VAL A 67 22.68 -25.58 2.09
CA VAL A 67 22.03 -25.19 0.84
C VAL A 67 23.00 -25.35 -0.31
N ALA A 68 22.58 -26.10 -1.33
CA ALA A 68 23.33 -26.22 -2.59
C ALA A 68 22.92 -25.08 -3.55
N GLU A 69 23.90 -24.35 -4.01
CA GLU A 69 23.72 -23.31 -5.04
C GLU A 69 23.57 -24.00 -6.40
N ALA A 70 22.33 -24.26 -6.82
CA ALA A 70 22.03 -24.98 -8.04
C ALA A 70 20.66 -24.61 -8.59
N SER A 71 20.55 -24.61 -9.92
CA SER A 71 19.32 -24.40 -10.69
C SER A 71 19.00 -25.71 -11.44
N PRO A 72 18.37 -26.70 -10.75
CA PRO A 72 18.07 -27.99 -11.38
C PRO A 72 16.95 -27.85 -12.44
N THR A 73 17.02 -28.67 -13.47
CA THR A 73 15.87 -28.90 -14.34
C THR A 73 14.76 -29.66 -13.61
N ALA A 74 13.55 -29.63 -14.14
CA ALA A 74 12.43 -30.38 -13.56
C ALA A 74 12.71 -31.88 -13.52
N GLU A 75 13.34 -32.44 -14.57
CA GLU A 75 13.73 -33.85 -14.68
C GLU A 75 14.75 -34.24 -13.61
N GLU A 76 15.79 -33.43 -13.42
CA GLU A 76 16.81 -33.62 -12.39
C GLU A 76 16.23 -33.60 -10.99
N LEU A 77 15.31 -32.65 -10.72
CA LEU A 77 14.67 -32.52 -9.43
C LEU A 77 13.75 -33.71 -9.12
N VAL A 78 12.94 -34.15 -10.09
CA VAL A 78 12.08 -35.32 -9.95
C VAL A 78 12.95 -36.57 -9.71
N ALA A 79 14.04 -36.77 -10.46
CA ALA A 79 14.97 -37.87 -10.24
C ALA A 79 15.65 -37.83 -8.87
N ALA A 80 15.97 -36.64 -8.38
CA ALA A 80 16.56 -36.46 -7.07
C ALA A 80 15.62 -36.86 -5.92
N CYS A 81 14.31 -36.79 -6.13
CA CYS A 81 13.27 -37.16 -5.15
C CYS A 81 12.88 -38.65 -5.21
N ALA A 82 13.46 -39.43 -6.13
CA ALA A 82 13.18 -40.85 -6.22
C ALA A 82 13.53 -41.58 -4.90
N GLY A 83 12.72 -42.62 -4.56
CA GLY A 83 12.91 -43.36 -3.30
C GLY A 83 12.42 -42.66 -2.06
N GLY A 84 11.44 -41.77 -2.17
CA GLY A 84 10.79 -41.12 -1.04
C GLY A 84 11.55 -39.88 -0.48
N ARG A 85 12.53 -39.39 -1.22
CA ARG A 85 13.34 -38.24 -0.77
C ARG A 85 12.61 -36.93 -0.97
N THR A 86 12.95 -35.95 -0.11
CA THR A 86 12.40 -34.60 -0.14
C THR A 86 13.44 -33.58 -0.59
N ALA A 87 13.10 -32.78 -1.60
CA ALA A 87 13.88 -31.63 -2.01
C ALA A 87 13.11 -30.35 -1.76
N VAL A 88 13.77 -29.36 -1.17
CA VAL A 88 13.23 -27.99 -1.00
C VAL A 88 13.99 -27.06 -1.94
N VAL A 89 13.27 -26.32 -2.77
CA VAL A 89 13.83 -25.24 -3.59
C VAL A 89 13.42 -23.92 -2.98
N VAL A 90 14.41 -23.15 -2.53
CA VAL A 90 14.22 -21.78 -2.01
C VAL A 90 14.12 -20.85 -3.22
N ALA A 91 12.91 -20.41 -3.50
CA ALA A 91 12.61 -19.54 -4.63
C ALA A 91 12.71 -18.07 -4.25
N GLY A 92 13.14 -17.22 -5.18
CA GLY A 92 13.12 -15.77 -5.05
C GLY A 92 11.71 -15.18 -5.04
N GLY A 93 11.62 -13.86 -4.92
CA GLY A 93 10.35 -13.12 -4.90
C GLY A 93 9.52 -13.29 -6.19
N GLU A 94 10.16 -13.50 -7.33
CA GLU A 94 9.54 -13.78 -8.64
C GLU A 94 9.20 -15.28 -8.83
N GLY A 95 9.52 -16.13 -7.85
CA GLY A 95 9.39 -17.58 -7.96
C GLY A 95 10.44 -18.22 -8.86
N GLU A 96 10.15 -19.43 -9.34
CA GLU A 96 10.98 -20.22 -10.28
C GLU A 96 10.14 -20.62 -11.50
N PRO A 97 9.81 -19.69 -12.43
CA PRO A 97 8.85 -19.95 -13.51
C PRO A 97 9.27 -21.10 -14.41
N ALA A 98 10.55 -21.15 -14.82
CA ALA A 98 11.05 -22.20 -15.70
C ALA A 98 10.96 -23.60 -15.07
N LEU A 99 11.25 -23.71 -13.78
CA LEU A 99 11.14 -24.95 -13.02
C LEU A 99 9.67 -25.34 -12.85
N THR A 100 8.81 -24.41 -12.50
CA THR A 100 7.36 -24.64 -12.31
C THR A 100 6.72 -25.11 -13.60
N ASP A 101 7.00 -24.48 -14.74
CA ASP A 101 6.53 -24.90 -16.07
C ASP A 101 7.05 -26.27 -16.46
N GLY A 102 8.32 -26.56 -16.13
CA GLY A 102 8.92 -27.87 -16.37
C GLY A 102 8.22 -28.96 -15.58
N LEU A 103 7.99 -28.76 -14.29
CA LEU A 103 7.28 -29.68 -13.42
C LEU A 103 5.83 -29.91 -13.88
N ALA A 104 5.14 -28.84 -14.27
CA ALA A 104 3.77 -28.92 -14.80
C ALA A 104 3.71 -29.75 -16.10
N ARG A 105 4.66 -29.56 -17.03
CA ARG A 105 4.75 -30.37 -18.27
C ARG A 105 5.03 -31.83 -17.99
N LEU A 106 5.94 -32.12 -17.05
CA LEU A 106 6.24 -33.53 -16.67
C LEU A 106 5.01 -34.20 -16.07
N ALA A 107 4.33 -33.52 -15.14
CA ALA A 107 3.10 -34.03 -14.53
C ALA A 107 2.00 -34.31 -15.59
N GLY A 108 1.80 -33.37 -16.52
CA GLY A 108 0.81 -33.51 -17.60
C GLY A 108 1.14 -34.60 -18.61
N SER A 109 2.42 -35.02 -18.74
CA SER A 109 2.84 -36.04 -19.69
C SER A 109 2.40 -37.45 -19.31
N GLY A 110 2.17 -37.72 -18.03
CA GLY A 110 1.85 -39.04 -17.48
C GLY A 110 2.96 -40.08 -17.65
N ARG A 111 4.16 -39.69 -18.12
CA ARG A 111 5.28 -40.62 -18.44
C ARG A 111 6.20 -40.87 -17.26
N VAL A 112 6.13 -40.01 -16.23
CA VAL A 112 7.02 -40.05 -15.08
C VAL A 112 6.19 -40.14 -13.81
N SER A 113 6.59 -40.99 -12.87
CA SER A 113 5.99 -40.99 -11.52
C SER A 113 6.42 -39.72 -10.80
N MET A 114 5.50 -38.78 -10.66
CA MET A 114 5.78 -37.50 -10.05
C MET A 114 5.85 -37.61 -8.52
N PRO A 115 6.83 -36.94 -7.88
CA PRO A 115 6.79 -36.70 -6.45
C PRO A 115 5.58 -35.83 -6.08
N GLU A 116 5.24 -35.81 -4.80
CA GLU A 116 4.30 -34.80 -4.28
C GLU A 116 4.86 -33.40 -4.47
N LEU A 117 4.07 -32.52 -5.10
CA LEU A 117 4.46 -31.12 -5.33
C LEU A 117 3.74 -30.25 -4.32
N GLU A 118 4.51 -29.48 -3.56
CA GLU A 118 3.98 -28.51 -2.60
C GLU A 118 4.52 -27.11 -2.87
N LEU A 119 3.62 -26.16 -2.93
CA LEU A 119 3.97 -24.74 -2.87
C LEU A 119 3.82 -24.28 -1.41
N LEU A 120 4.94 -24.00 -0.75
CA LEU A 120 4.96 -23.63 0.65
C LEU A 120 5.39 -22.15 0.79
N PRO A 121 4.50 -21.26 1.27
CA PRO A 121 4.90 -19.91 1.61
C PRO A 121 5.87 -19.91 2.79
N ALA A 122 7.04 -19.30 2.61
CA ALA A 122 8.03 -19.15 3.67
C ALA A 122 7.54 -18.27 4.82
N SER A 123 6.67 -17.31 4.49
CA SER A 123 6.03 -16.38 5.43
C SER A 123 4.69 -15.91 4.88
N TYR A 124 3.91 -15.23 5.71
CA TYR A 124 2.61 -14.69 5.34
C TYR A 124 2.63 -13.17 5.43
N ASP A 125 2.05 -12.52 4.41
CA ASP A 125 1.90 -11.08 4.40
C ASP A 125 0.85 -10.62 5.42
N LEU A 126 1.15 -9.52 6.10
CA LEU A 126 0.16 -8.79 6.88
C LEU A 126 -0.65 -7.85 5.98
N PRO A 127 -1.87 -7.45 6.35
CA PRO A 127 -2.59 -6.40 5.67
C PRO A 127 -1.73 -5.13 5.55
N GLY A 128 -1.65 -4.56 4.36
CA GLY A 128 -0.79 -3.41 4.08
C GLY A 128 0.62 -3.76 3.57
N ALA A 129 1.03 -5.03 3.58
CA ALA A 129 2.36 -5.44 3.12
C ALA A 129 2.67 -5.03 1.65
N ARG A 130 1.64 -4.83 0.81
CA ARG A 130 1.80 -4.32 -0.56
C ARG A 130 2.38 -2.91 -0.64
N LEU A 131 2.32 -2.13 0.44
CA LEU A 131 2.98 -0.83 0.50
C LEU A 131 4.51 -0.96 0.41
N LEU A 132 5.08 -2.06 0.91
CA LEU A 132 6.51 -2.36 0.76
C LEU A 132 6.90 -2.61 -0.70
N ASP A 133 6.01 -3.23 -1.49
CA ASP A 133 6.23 -3.39 -2.93
C ASP A 133 6.32 -2.01 -3.62
N LEU A 134 5.41 -1.10 -3.27
CA LEU A 134 5.39 0.24 -3.85
C LEU A 134 6.65 1.02 -3.49
N VAL A 135 7.12 0.95 -2.25
CA VAL A 135 8.37 1.58 -1.81
C VAL A 135 9.54 1.03 -2.61
N GLN A 136 9.68 -0.29 -2.71
CA GLN A 136 10.78 -0.92 -3.45
C GLN A 136 10.75 -0.59 -4.96
N VAL A 137 9.56 -0.61 -5.56
CA VAL A 137 9.38 -0.23 -6.97
C VAL A 137 9.76 1.23 -7.18
N MET A 138 9.37 2.13 -6.27
CA MET A 138 9.71 3.55 -6.35
C MET A 138 11.22 3.78 -6.21
N ASP A 139 11.89 3.08 -5.30
CA ASP A 139 13.36 3.11 -5.17
C ASP A 139 14.04 2.77 -6.50
N ARG A 140 13.59 1.69 -7.12
CA ARG A 140 14.16 1.24 -8.39
C ARG A 140 13.87 2.22 -9.52
N ILE A 141 12.64 2.73 -9.62
CA ILE A 141 12.25 3.75 -10.59
C ILE A 141 13.07 5.02 -10.39
N ARG A 142 13.29 5.45 -9.14
CA ARG A 142 14.07 6.65 -8.84
C ARG A 142 15.50 6.55 -9.35
N VAL A 143 16.12 5.39 -9.25
CA VAL A 143 17.51 5.14 -9.66
C VAL A 143 17.62 4.86 -11.16
N GLU A 144 16.75 4.04 -11.73
CA GLU A 144 16.90 3.51 -13.08
C GLU A 144 16.18 4.33 -14.16
N CYS A 145 15.12 5.08 -13.81
CA CYS A 145 14.34 5.85 -14.76
C CYS A 145 14.92 7.26 -14.95
N PRO A 146 15.42 7.64 -16.15
CA PRO A 146 16.01 8.96 -16.38
C PRO A 146 15.05 10.13 -16.15
N TRP A 147 13.75 9.93 -16.35
CA TRP A 147 12.74 10.94 -16.08
C TRP A 147 12.56 11.13 -14.58
N SER A 148 12.43 10.04 -13.84
CA SER A 148 12.18 10.03 -12.39
C SER A 148 13.39 10.60 -11.62
N ALA A 149 14.61 10.21 -12.00
CA ALA A 149 15.86 10.67 -11.40
C ALA A 149 16.04 12.21 -11.41
N GLN A 150 15.39 12.91 -12.35
CA GLN A 150 15.46 14.37 -12.47
C GLN A 150 14.30 15.12 -11.78
N ARG A 151 13.33 14.41 -11.20
CA ARG A 151 12.18 15.06 -10.56
C ARG A 151 12.57 15.68 -9.22
N THR A 152 11.91 16.79 -8.94
CA THR A 152 11.99 17.52 -7.68
C THR A 152 10.60 17.69 -7.09
N HIS A 153 10.49 17.97 -5.81
CA HIS A 153 9.21 18.28 -5.16
C HIS A 153 8.41 19.34 -5.93
N ARG A 154 9.06 20.42 -6.35
CA ARG A 154 8.42 21.51 -7.11
C ARG A 154 7.93 21.04 -8.48
N GLY A 155 8.71 20.17 -9.14
CA GLY A 155 8.36 19.66 -10.47
C GLY A 155 7.18 18.69 -10.46
N LEU A 156 6.96 18.01 -9.32
CA LEU A 156 5.88 17.05 -9.14
C LEU A 156 4.61 17.68 -8.54
N ALA A 157 4.69 18.86 -7.90
CA ALA A 157 3.55 19.45 -7.20
C ALA A 157 2.27 19.60 -8.04
N LYS A 158 2.42 19.85 -9.37
CA LYS A 158 1.27 19.94 -10.28
C LYS A 158 0.53 18.60 -10.42
N TYR A 159 1.25 17.48 -10.46
CA TYR A 159 0.66 16.15 -10.56
C TYR A 159 -0.09 15.79 -9.26
N ALA A 160 0.47 16.08 -8.10
CA ALA A 160 -0.24 15.86 -6.83
C ALA A 160 -1.58 16.63 -6.75
N ILE A 161 -1.69 17.78 -7.40
CA ILE A 161 -2.96 18.53 -7.51
C ILE A 161 -3.89 17.85 -8.52
N GLU A 162 -3.37 17.38 -9.65
CA GLU A 162 -4.10 16.66 -10.70
C GLU A 162 -4.74 15.40 -10.13
N GLU A 163 -3.94 14.51 -9.53
CA GLU A 163 -4.42 13.27 -8.88
C GLU A 163 -5.47 13.55 -7.77
N ALA A 164 -5.31 14.66 -7.02
CA ALA A 164 -6.30 15.02 -6.02
C ALA A 164 -7.64 15.43 -6.64
N TYR A 165 -7.66 16.04 -7.83
CA TYR A 165 -8.90 16.36 -8.55
C TYR A 165 -9.52 15.11 -9.18
N GLU A 166 -8.73 14.21 -9.75
CA GLU A 166 -9.19 12.96 -10.32
C GLU A 166 -9.80 12.07 -9.24
N LEU A 167 -9.15 11.98 -8.08
CA LEU A 167 -9.74 11.32 -6.91
C LEU A 167 -11.10 11.92 -6.50
N VAL A 168 -11.22 13.26 -6.49
CA VAL A 168 -12.51 13.92 -6.17
C VAL A 168 -13.55 13.60 -7.24
N GLU A 169 -13.18 13.54 -8.52
CA GLU A 169 -14.08 13.18 -9.62
C GLU A 169 -14.59 11.75 -9.46
N ALA A 170 -13.70 10.78 -9.23
CA ALA A 170 -14.06 9.39 -8.99
C ALA A 170 -15.00 9.20 -7.78
N ILE A 171 -14.79 9.96 -6.70
CA ILE A 171 -15.69 9.98 -5.53
C ILE A 171 -17.08 10.53 -5.89
N GLU A 172 -17.14 11.66 -6.61
CA GLU A 172 -18.39 12.33 -6.98
C GLU A 172 -19.20 11.53 -8.00
N ASP A 173 -18.53 10.83 -8.92
CA ASP A 173 -19.17 9.96 -9.92
C ASP A 173 -19.55 8.59 -9.36
N GLY A 174 -19.00 8.21 -8.21
CA GLY A 174 -19.30 6.94 -7.52
C GLY A 174 -18.69 5.73 -8.21
N ASP A 175 -17.71 5.92 -9.09
CA ASP A 175 -16.99 4.85 -9.75
C ASP A 175 -15.96 4.24 -8.79
N ARG A 176 -16.15 2.96 -8.46
CA ARG A 176 -15.30 2.27 -7.49
C ARG A 176 -13.97 1.81 -8.09
N ASP A 177 -13.91 1.58 -9.37
CA ASP A 177 -12.69 1.14 -10.03
C ASP A 177 -11.77 2.34 -10.25
N GLU A 178 -12.30 3.46 -10.73
CA GLU A 178 -11.59 4.74 -10.78
C GLU A 178 -11.15 5.19 -9.38
N LEU A 179 -12.03 5.13 -8.37
CA LEU A 179 -11.66 5.47 -6.99
C LEU A 179 -10.45 4.69 -6.49
N ARG A 180 -10.34 3.40 -6.83
CA ARG A 180 -9.20 2.57 -6.45
C ARG A 180 -7.92 2.99 -7.19
N GLU A 181 -8.03 3.34 -8.46
CA GLU A 181 -6.93 3.81 -9.30
C GLU A 181 -6.39 5.13 -8.77
N GLU A 182 -7.25 6.14 -8.60
CA GLU A 182 -6.87 7.47 -8.14
C GLU A 182 -6.31 7.49 -6.70
N LEU A 183 -6.82 6.62 -5.82
CA LEU A 183 -6.19 6.40 -4.50
C LEU A 183 -4.77 5.87 -4.64
N GLY A 184 -4.50 5.04 -5.66
CA GLY A 184 -3.16 4.56 -5.99
C GLY A 184 -2.23 5.68 -6.43
N ASP A 185 -2.72 6.59 -7.28
CA ASP A 185 -1.93 7.70 -7.81
C ASP A 185 -1.64 8.79 -6.75
N VAL A 186 -2.61 9.08 -5.88
CA VAL A 186 -2.35 9.91 -4.70
C VAL A 186 -1.31 9.26 -3.77
N LEU A 187 -1.38 7.95 -3.55
CA LEU A 187 -0.40 7.22 -2.76
C LEU A 187 0.99 7.23 -3.42
N LEU A 188 1.06 7.10 -4.75
CA LEU A 188 2.30 7.25 -5.53
C LEU A 188 2.94 8.61 -5.27
N GLN A 189 2.17 9.71 -5.27
CA GLN A 189 2.72 11.05 -4.98
C GLN A 189 3.36 11.10 -3.59
N VAL A 190 2.74 10.49 -2.58
CA VAL A 190 3.29 10.43 -1.22
C VAL A 190 4.63 9.69 -1.19
N VAL A 191 4.67 8.49 -1.77
CA VAL A 191 5.89 7.65 -1.77
C VAL A 191 6.99 8.29 -2.61
N PHE A 192 6.67 8.88 -3.77
CA PHE A 192 7.64 9.54 -4.61
C PHE A 192 8.25 10.78 -3.92
N HIS A 193 7.43 11.60 -3.30
CA HIS A 193 7.92 12.75 -2.53
C HIS A 193 8.78 12.31 -1.34
N ALA A 194 8.39 11.29 -0.60
CA ALA A 194 9.20 10.74 0.49
C ALA A 194 10.55 10.24 -0.03
N ARG A 195 10.56 9.50 -1.16
CA ARG A 195 11.79 9.00 -1.77
C ARG A 195 12.76 10.11 -2.24
N ILE A 196 12.21 11.24 -2.72
CA ILE A 196 13.03 12.41 -3.04
C ILE A 196 13.60 13.04 -1.76
N ALA A 197 12.82 13.08 -0.68
CA ALA A 197 13.24 13.67 0.59
C ALA A 197 14.37 12.89 1.26
N GLU A 198 14.49 11.59 1.04
CA GLU A 198 15.63 10.78 1.50
C GLU A 198 16.98 11.24 0.93
N GLU A 199 16.97 11.96 -0.20
CA GLU A 199 18.17 12.47 -0.86
C GLU A 199 18.63 13.85 -0.32
N ASP A 200 17.85 14.45 0.60
CA ASP A 200 18.24 15.73 1.20
C ASP A 200 19.47 15.54 2.11
N PRO A 201 20.55 16.30 1.89
CA PRO A 201 21.80 16.11 2.63
C PRO A 201 21.75 16.66 4.06
N GLU A 202 20.78 17.53 4.38
CA GLU A 202 20.69 18.21 5.67
C GLU A 202 19.60 17.62 6.56
N GLU A 203 18.41 17.41 6.00
CA GLU A 203 17.24 16.95 6.75
C GLU A 203 16.50 15.82 5.99
N PRO A 204 17.15 14.66 5.74
CA PRO A 204 16.49 13.55 5.05
C PRO A 204 15.35 12.97 5.90
N PHE A 205 14.28 12.55 5.23
CA PHE A 205 13.24 11.75 5.85
C PHE A 205 12.67 10.73 4.85
N SER A 206 12.19 9.61 5.36
CA SER A 206 11.67 8.48 4.61
C SER A 206 10.14 8.42 4.62
N VAL A 207 9.59 7.49 3.89
CA VAL A 207 8.16 7.16 3.96
C VAL A 207 7.75 6.65 5.35
N ASP A 208 8.65 6.01 6.08
CA ASP A 208 8.41 5.56 7.46
C ASP A 208 8.27 6.75 8.41
N ASP A 209 9.06 7.81 8.24
CA ASP A 209 8.93 9.04 9.01
C ASP A 209 7.58 9.73 8.72
N VAL A 210 7.17 9.76 7.45
CA VAL A 210 5.85 10.29 7.05
C VAL A 210 4.73 9.48 7.70
N ALA A 211 4.78 8.15 7.60
CA ALA A 211 3.79 7.26 8.19
C ALA A 211 3.79 7.33 9.73
N GLY A 212 4.96 7.30 10.35
CA GLY A 212 5.11 7.45 11.80
C GLY A 212 4.55 8.77 12.32
N GLY A 213 4.84 9.85 11.61
CA GLY A 213 4.34 11.19 11.94
C GLY A 213 2.81 11.29 11.91
N ILE A 214 2.17 10.73 10.87
CA ILE A 214 0.69 10.75 10.78
C ILE A 214 0.06 9.80 11.80
N VAL A 215 0.66 8.63 12.08
CA VAL A 215 0.20 7.70 13.12
C VAL A 215 0.22 8.38 14.49
N ALA A 216 1.33 8.98 14.88
CA ALA A 216 1.45 9.70 16.15
C ALA A 216 0.39 10.82 16.27
N LYS A 217 0.19 11.60 15.21
CA LYS A 217 -0.82 12.63 15.13
C LYS A 217 -2.25 12.09 15.27
N LEU A 218 -2.57 10.97 14.62
CA LEU A 218 -3.89 10.35 14.70
C LEU A 218 -4.17 9.82 16.11
N ILE A 219 -3.21 9.13 16.73
CA ILE A 219 -3.32 8.64 18.11
C ILE A 219 -3.57 9.81 19.06
N HIS A 220 -2.75 10.85 18.95
CA HIS A 220 -2.86 12.02 19.83
C HIS A 220 -4.20 12.77 19.68
N ARG A 221 -4.76 12.83 18.46
CA ARG A 221 -6.03 13.52 18.20
C ARG A 221 -7.29 12.70 18.42
N HIS A 222 -7.15 11.42 18.78
CA HIS A 222 -8.28 10.55 19.09
C HIS A 222 -8.15 9.95 20.49
N PRO A 223 -8.10 10.79 21.56
CA PRO A 223 -7.97 10.30 22.92
C PRO A 223 -9.15 9.45 23.39
N HIS A 224 -10.29 9.55 22.71
CA HIS A 224 -11.47 8.70 22.92
C HIS A 224 -11.34 7.30 22.32
N VAL A 225 -10.33 7.04 21.47
CA VAL A 225 -10.04 5.72 20.89
C VAL A 225 -8.79 5.10 21.51
N PHE A 226 -7.76 5.92 21.73
CA PHE A 226 -6.44 5.45 22.15
C PHE A 226 -6.05 5.88 23.59
N GLY A 227 -6.89 6.68 24.26
CA GLY A 227 -6.68 7.17 25.62
C GLY A 227 -7.86 6.86 26.54
N GLU A 228 -8.02 7.67 27.60
CA GLU A 228 -9.04 7.49 28.62
C GLU A 228 -10.27 8.43 28.42
N GLU A 229 -10.20 9.35 27.49
CA GLU A 229 -11.34 10.24 27.20
C GLU A 229 -12.46 9.48 26.49
N THR A 230 -13.68 9.97 26.63
CA THR A 230 -14.86 9.39 25.95
C THR A 230 -15.47 10.43 25.03
N ALA A 231 -15.99 9.98 23.90
CA ALA A 231 -16.82 10.78 23.01
C ALA A 231 -17.95 9.89 22.47
N ALA A 232 -19.17 10.29 22.71
CA ALA A 232 -20.38 9.54 22.32
C ALA A 232 -20.99 10.05 21.01
N THR A 233 -20.62 11.26 20.58
CA THR A 233 -21.17 11.90 19.38
C THR A 233 -20.07 12.41 18.45
N PRO A 234 -20.36 12.53 17.13
CA PRO A 234 -19.43 13.12 16.19
C PRO A 234 -19.01 14.56 16.55
N GLU A 235 -19.88 15.31 17.20
CA GLU A 235 -19.63 16.67 17.65
C GLU A 235 -18.58 16.69 18.75
N GLU A 236 -18.66 15.80 19.74
CA GLU A 236 -17.66 15.65 20.80
C GLU A 236 -16.29 15.22 20.22
N VAL A 237 -16.29 14.31 19.25
CA VAL A 237 -15.05 13.93 18.53
C VAL A 237 -14.42 15.15 17.83
N LYS A 238 -15.26 15.98 17.19
CA LYS A 238 -14.78 17.21 16.52
C LYS A 238 -14.22 18.23 17.51
N GLU A 239 -14.83 18.36 18.68
CA GLU A 239 -14.33 19.24 19.75
C GLU A 239 -12.95 18.76 20.26
N HIS A 240 -12.80 17.45 20.54
CA HIS A 240 -11.51 16.86 20.92
C HIS A 240 -10.44 17.14 19.86
N TRP A 241 -10.76 16.89 18.61
CA TRP A 241 -9.86 17.16 17.49
C TRP A 241 -9.42 18.61 17.40
N LEU A 242 -10.35 19.55 17.53
CA LEU A 242 -10.05 20.99 17.45
C LEU A 242 -9.22 21.46 18.65
N ARG A 243 -9.52 20.98 19.86
CA ARG A 243 -8.77 21.29 21.09
C ARG A 243 -7.32 20.82 20.94
N THR A 244 -7.11 19.54 20.67
CA THR A 244 -5.78 18.95 20.55
C THR A 244 -4.96 19.59 19.43
N LYS A 245 -5.61 19.90 18.30
CA LYS A 245 -4.96 20.62 17.20
C LYS A 245 -4.57 22.05 17.55
N ALA A 246 -5.30 22.72 18.45
CA ALA A 246 -4.96 24.06 18.93
C ALA A 246 -3.75 24.00 19.86
N GLU A 247 -3.70 23.03 20.76
CA GLU A 247 -2.59 22.76 21.69
C GLU A 247 -1.28 22.47 20.96
N GLU A 248 -1.32 21.60 19.94
CA GLU A 248 -0.14 21.24 19.13
C GLU A 248 0.49 22.46 18.42
N LYS A 249 -0.33 23.36 17.93
CA LYS A 249 0.16 24.38 16.98
C LYS A 249 0.48 25.74 17.59
N GLN A 250 0.07 26.02 18.83
CA GLN A 250 0.30 27.30 19.54
C GLN A 250 0.25 28.53 18.61
N ARG A 251 -0.77 28.58 17.75
CA ARG A 251 -0.86 29.59 16.69
C ARG A 251 -0.98 30.98 17.22
N THR A 252 -0.22 31.90 16.65
CA THR A 252 -0.29 33.33 16.96
C THR A 252 -1.40 34.03 16.19
N SER A 253 -1.89 33.44 15.10
CA SER A 253 -2.99 33.95 14.28
C SER A 253 -3.91 32.81 13.81
N VAL A 254 -5.21 33.11 13.73
CA VAL A 254 -6.22 32.19 13.16
C VAL A 254 -5.98 31.88 11.69
N THR A 255 -5.28 32.74 10.97
CA THR A 255 -4.93 32.55 9.56
C THR A 255 -3.67 31.72 9.37
N GLU A 256 -2.89 31.48 10.43
CA GLU A 256 -1.67 30.72 10.34
C GLU A 256 -1.92 29.27 9.87
N GLY A 257 -1.12 28.83 8.88
CA GLY A 257 -1.23 27.51 8.27
C GLY A 257 -2.47 27.32 7.39
N VAL A 258 -3.06 28.41 6.87
CA VAL A 258 -4.02 28.37 5.77
C VAL A 258 -3.24 28.45 4.45
N PRO A 259 -3.28 27.41 3.60
CA PRO A 259 -2.60 27.45 2.31
C PRO A 259 -3.25 28.51 1.40
N LEU A 260 -2.47 29.47 0.92
CA LEU A 260 -2.99 30.56 0.08
C LEU A 260 -3.13 30.19 -1.40
N HIS A 261 -2.57 29.07 -1.80
CA HIS A 261 -2.60 28.57 -3.20
C HIS A 261 -3.79 27.64 -3.50
N GLN A 262 -4.66 27.41 -2.52
CA GLN A 262 -5.88 26.63 -2.75
C GLN A 262 -6.88 27.40 -3.63
N PRO A 263 -7.88 26.71 -4.27
CA PRO A 263 -8.94 27.38 -5.05
C PRO A 263 -9.63 28.49 -4.26
N GLY A 264 -10.02 29.57 -4.98
CA GLY A 264 -10.48 30.80 -4.33
C GLY A 264 -11.70 30.64 -3.42
N LEU A 265 -12.68 29.81 -3.82
CA LEU A 265 -13.86 29.55 -2.99
C LEU A 265 -13.50 28.72 -1.74
N ALA A 266 -12.61 27.74 -1.88
CA ALA A 266 -12.10 26.95 -0.76
C ALA A 266 -11.30 27.80 0.22
N LEU A 267 -10.47 28.73 -0.30
CA LEU A 267 -9.75 29.71 0.52
C LEU A 267 -10.71 30.62 1.29
N ALA A 268 -11.73 31.16 0.61
CA ALA A 268 -12.73 32.04 1.23
C ALA A 268 -13.50 31.31 2.33
N ALA A 269 -14.00 30.12 2.07
CA ALA A 269 -14.69 29.31 3.05
C ALA A 269 -13.77 28.95 4.24
N LYS A 270 -12.50 28.61 3.98
CA LYS A 270 -11.53 28.29 5.02
C LYS A 270 -11.25 29.44 5.96
N LEU A 271 -11.11 30.66 5.43
CA LEU A 271 -10.92 31.87 6.23
C LEU A 271 -12.17 32.21 7.05
N ALA A 272 -13.36 32.14 6.43
CA ALA A 272 -14.64 32.36 7.12
C ALA A 272 -14.84 31.37 8.29
N SER A 273 -14.57 30.07 8.03
CA SER A 273 -14.63 29.02 9.07
C SER A 273 -13.67 29.28 10.22
N ARG A 274 -12.46 29.76 9.95
CA ARG A 274 -11.46 30.08 10.97
C ARG A 274 -11.89 31.24 11.86
N VAL A 275 -12.41 32.30 11.26
CA VAL A 275 -12.93 33.48 11.97
C VAL A 275 -14.10 33.08 12.86
N ARG A 276 -15.06 32.31 12.30
CA ARG A 276 -16.25 31.84 13.03
C ARG A 276 -15.87 30.91 14.20
N THR A 277 -15.00 29.95 13.97
CA THR A 277 -14.58 28.99 15.00
C THR A 277 -13.80 29.68 16.16
N ALA A 278 -13.07 30.75 15.85
CA ALA A 278 -12.35 31.53 16.85
C ALA A 278 -13.22 32.57 17.58
N GLY A 279 -14.49 32.70 17.20
CA GLY A 279 -15.40 33.71 17.77
C GLY A 279 -14.98 35.15 17.50
N LEU A 280 -14.21 35.39 16.43
CA LEU A 280 -13.74 36.74 16.08
C LEU A 280 -14.83 37.49 15.30
N ASP A 281 -15.06 38.74 15.70
CA ASP A 281 -15.94 39.64 14.96
C ASP A 281 -15.12 40.44 13.92
N VAL A 282 -14.92 39.81 12.76
CA VAL A 282 -14.21 40.41 11.63
C VAL A 282 -15.19 40.52 10.46
N PRO A 283 -15.65 41.75 10.12
CA PRO A 283 -16.55 41.92 9.00
C PRO A 283 -15.85 41.55 7.67
N LEU A 284 -16.61 40.96 6.74
CA LEU A 284 -16.10 40.72 5.40
C LEU A 284 -15.71 42.05 4.76
N PRO A 285 -14.58 42.11 4.05
CA PRO A 285 -14.16 43.28 3.34
C PRO A 285 -15.22 43.65 2.25
N ARG A 286 -15.52 44.90 2.16
CA ARG A 286 -16.42 45.47 1.15
C ARG A 286 -15.60 46.13 0.05
N GLY A 287 -15.99 45.92 -1.19
CA GLY A 287 -15.35 46.51 -2.33
C GLY A 287 -16.21 46.35 -3.58
N GLU A 288 -15.80 47.02 -4.65
CA GLU A 288 -16.44 46.88 -5.95
C GLU A 288 -15.83 45.70 -6.72
N GLY A 289 -16.68 44.90 -7.34
CA GLY A 289 -16.27 43.77 -8.21
C GLY A 289 -16.69 42.41 -7.70
N ILE A 290 -16.80 41.50 -8.65
CA ILE A 290 -17.33 40.13 -8.46
C ILE A 290 -16.59 39.32 -7.40
N GLY A 291 -15.30 39.57 -7.15
CA GLY A 291 -14.52 38.87 -6.13
C GLY A 291 -15.06 39.05 -4.70
N TYR A 292 -15.59 40.25 -4.37
CA TYR A 292 -16.19 40.48 -3.04
C TYR A 292 -17.57 39.82 -2.91
N GLU A 293 -18.31 39.73 -4.01
CA GLU A 293 -19.58 39.00 -4.06
C GLU A 293 -19.35 37.49 -3.88
N LEU A 294 -18.35 36.92 -4.59
CA LEU A 294 -17.95 35.52 -4.44
C LEU A 294 -17.47 35.20 -3.03
N LEU A 295 -16.68 36.08 -2.41
CA LEU A 295 -16.26 35.93 -1.01
C LEU A 295 -17.45 35.88 -0.06
N ALA A 296 -18.43 36.79 -0.25
CA ALA A 296 -19.63 36.83 0.59
C ALA A 296 -20.51 35.57 0.40
N LEU A 297 -20.62 35.06 -0.85
CA LEU A 297 -21.34 33.83 -1.15
C LEU A 297 -20.65 32.60 -0.52
N ALA A 298 -19.33 32.51 -0.64
CA ALA A 298 -18.56 31.42 -0.04
C ALA A 298 -18.64 31.41 1.49
N ALA A 299 -18.55 32.59 2.12
CA ALA A 299 -18.68 32.70 3.58
C ALA A 299 -20.10 32.37 4.07
N ARG A 300 -21.14 32.70 3.30
CA ARG A 300 -22.53 32.33 3.61
C ARG A 300 -22.72 30.81 3.47
N ALA A 301 -22.26 30.22 2.38
CA ALA A 301 -22.35 28.77 2.16
C ALA A 301 -21.67 27.99 3.30
N GLU A 302 -20.47 28.44 3.71
CA GLU A 302 -19.75 27.83 4.86
C GLU A 302 -20.56 27.95 6.17
N ALA A 303 -21.17 29.08 6.44
CA ALA A 303 -22.00 29.28 7.63
C ALA A 303 -23.24 28.37 7.64
N GLU A 304 -23.76 28.04 6.48
CA GLU A 304 -24.88 27.10 6.27
C GLU A 304 -24.42 25.62 6.22
N GLY A 305 -23.11 25.34 6.38
CA GLY A 305 -22.54 24.01 6.34
C GLY A 305 -22.37 23.44 4.92
N VAL A 306 -22.44 24.29 3.90
CA VAL A 306 -22.27 23.92 2.50
C VAL A 306 -20.84 24.22 2.07
N ASP A 307 -20.18 23.25 1.42
CA ASP A 307 -18.89 23.48 0.75
C ASP A 307 -19.13 24.24 -0.56
N PRO A 308 -18.65 25.50 -0.69
CA PRO A 308 -18.92 26.32 -1.87
C PRO A 308 -18.16 25.83 -3.12
N GLU A 309 -17.00 25.17 -2.96
CA GLU A 309 -16.22 24.60 -4.06
C GLU A 309 -16.97 23.41 -4.68
N ALA A 310 -17.40 22.47 -3.85
CA ALA A 310 -18.19 21.33 -4.29
C ALA A 310 -19.56 21.76 -4.89
N ALA A 311 -20.23 22.73 -4.27
CA ALA A 311 -21.52 23.23 -4.77
C ALA A 311 -21.39 23.88 -6.16
N LEU A 312 -20.34 24.70 -6.38
CA LEU A 312 -20.11 25.31 -7.69
C LEU A 312 -19.71 24.26 -8.74
N ARG A 313 -18.90 23.28 -8.36
CA ARG A 313 -18.51 22.18 -9.26
C ARG A 313 -19.73 21.36 -9.70
N ALA A 314 -20.63 21.02 -8.77
CA ALA A 314 -21.89 20.34 -9.11
C ALA A 314 -22.76 21.16 -10.09
N ALA A 315 -22.88 22.48 -9.87
CA ALA A 315 -23.59 23.36 -10.79
C ALA A 315 -22.93 23.45 -12.18
N ALA A 316 -21.60 23.50 -12.22
CA ALA A 316 -20.84 23.52 -13.47
C ALA A 316 -20.99 22.21 -14.25
N ARG A 317 -21.02 21.05 -13.58
CA ARG A 317 -21.31 19.75 -14.19
C ARG A 317 -22.72 19.69 -14.79
N ALA A 318 -23.72 20.17 -14.07
CA ALA A 318 -25.08 20.27 -14.60
C ALA A 318 -25.15 21.18 -15.85
N TYR A 319 -24.40 22.26 -15.88
CA TYR A 319 -24.30 23.12 -17.04
C TYR A 319 -23.59 22.44 -18.22
N ARG A 320 -22.49 21.71 -17.96
CA ARG A 320 -21.81 20.87 -18.97
C ARG A 320 -22.80 19.90 -19.63
N ASP A 321 -23.61 19.22 -18.80
CA ASP A 321 -24.56 18.21 -19.29
C ASP A 321 -25.68 18.84 -20.13
N ALA A 322 -26.14 20.04 -19.76
CA ALA A 322 -27.06 20.81 -20.56
C ALA A 322 -26.46 21.24 -21.92
N ILE A 323 -25.16 21.58 -21.96
CA ILE A 323 -24.45 21.86 -23.21
C ILE A 323 -24.42 20.61 -24.09
N LYS A 324 -23.98 19.45 -23.56
CA LYS A 324 -23.93 18.18 -24.30
C LYS A 324 -25.29 17.80 -24.91
N GLN A 325 -26.37 17.98 -24.14
CA GLN A 325 -27.74 17.73 -24.64
C GLN A 325 -28.09 18.63 -25.83
N LYS A 326 -27.65 19.88 -25.84
CA LYS A 326 -27.88 20.80 -26.97
C LYS A 326 -27.03 20.51 -28.18
N GLU A 327 -25.83 19.96 -28.02
CA GLU A 327 -24.95 19.56 -29.13
C GLU A 327 -25.44 18.29 -29.84
N THR A 328 -26.24 17.46 -29.17
CA THR A 328 -26.77 16.18 -29.68
C THR A 328 -28.21 16.30 -30.21
N ALA A 329 -28.89 17.44 -30.01
CA ALA A 329 -30.26 17.73 -30.44
C ALA A 329 -30.31 18.46 -31.75
#